data_e111d8c9853ad727344e47aadb70c6ef
#
_entry.id   e111d8c9853ad727344e47aadb70c6ef
#
_cell.length_a   1.000
_cell.length_b   1.000
_cell.length_c   1.000
_cell.angle_alpha   90.00
_cell.angle_beta   90.00
_cell.angle_gamma   90.00
#
_symmetry.space_group_name_H-M   'P 1'
#
loop_
_entity.id
_entity.type
_entity.pdbx_description
1 polymer ?
#
loop_
_entity_poly.entity_id
_entity_poly.type
_entity_poly.pdbx_seq_one_letter_code
_entity_poly.pdbx_strand_id
1 'polypeptide(L)'
;MAVNIVNVASINGKTDAKSIASNDSAEFAINTSATDVFKVNTILISNQADSAGDGGAALVNVLFRDSSVDYNFINDIEVPLKSTLDAISSSIYVNQNQSIVVQSDSSALNVLVAYEDIS
;
A
#
# COMPACT_ATOMS: atom_id res chain seq x y z
N MET A 1 18.36 -1.50 -7.70
CA MET A 1 18.64 -2.33 -8.86
C MET A 1 17.47 -3.28 -9.10
N ALA A 2 17.02 -3.41 -10.33
CA ALA A 2 15.93 -4.32 -10.65
C ALA A 2 16.43 -5.78 -10.73
N VAL A 3 15.59 -6.71 -10.27
CA VAL A 3 15.86 -8.14 -10.37
C VAL A 3 15.35 -8.66 -11.70
N ASN A 4 16.11 -9.55 -12.32
CA ASN A 4 15.67 -10.22 -13.53
C ASN A 4 14.74 -11.37 -13.14
N ILE A 5 13.44 -11.18 -13.28
CA ILE A 5 12.44 -12.15 -12.83
C ILE A 5 12.35 -13.40 -13.71
N VAL A 6 13.01 -13.43 -14.86
CA VAL A 6 13.08 -14.63 -15.72
C VAL A 6 13.84 -15.76 -15.05
N ASN A 7 14.79 -15.42 -14.18
CA ASN A 7 15.67 -16.38 -13.52
C ASN A 7 15.37 -16.51 -12.02
N VAL A 8 14.11 -16.38 -11.63
CA VAL A 8 13.76 -16.45 -10.21
C VAL A 8 13.96 -17.86 -9.65
N ALA A 9 14.45 -17.93 -8.41
CA ALA A 9 14.61 -19.17 -7.68
C ALA A 9 13.40 -19.48 -6.80
N SER A 10 12.67 -18.46 -6.31
CA SER A 10 11.53 -18.66 -5.44
C SER A 10 10.54 -17.50 -5.54
N ILE A 11 9.28 -17.81 -5.23
CA ILE A 11 8.19 -16.84 -5.13
C ILE A 11 7.48 -17.11 -3.82
N ASN A 12 7.45 -16.10 -2.93
CA ASN A 12 6.79 -16.21 -1.63
C ASN A 12 5.68 -15.18 -1.51
N GLY A 13 4.45 -15.64 -1.28
CA GLY A 13 3.33 -14.74 -1.03
C GLY A 13 3.43 -14.12 0.35
N LYS A 14 3.20 -12.81 0.44
CA LYS A 14 3.23 -12.05 1.70
C LYS A 14 2.09 -11.05 1.75
N THR A 15 1.69 -10.70 2.96
CA THR A 15 0.69 -9.68 3.19
C THR A 15 1.14 -8.78 4.35
N ASP A 16 1.25 -7.50 4.08
CA ASP A 16 1.43 -6.49 5.13
C ASP A 16 0.05 -5.98 5.55
N ALA A 17 -0.21 -6.01 6.84
CA ALA A 17 -1.47 -5.53 7.41
C ALA A 17 -1.16 -4.50 8.48
N LYS A 18 -1.70 -3.30 8.34
CA LYS A 18 -1.48 -2.20 9.30
C LYS A 18 -2.74 -1.39 9.49
N SER A 19 -2.91 -0.86 10.70
CA SER A 19 -3.90 0.17 10.99
C SER A 19 -3.23 1.53 10.89
N ILE A 20 -3.92 2.49 10.29
CA ILE A 20 -3.44 3.87 10.13
C ILE A 20 -4.40 4.76 10.91
N ALA A 21 -3.87 5.54 11.86
CA ALA A 21 -4.65 6.51 12.60
C ALA A 21 -5.04 7.69 11.70
N SER A 22 -6.01 8.51 12.14
CA SER A 22 -6.38 9.71 11.42
C SER A 22 -5.18 10.66 11.30
N ASN A 23 -5.06 11.33 10.16
CA ASN A 23 -3.94 12.23 9.84
C ASN A 23 -2.57 11.57 9.93
N ASP A 24 -2.50 10.29 9.56
CA ASP A 24 -1.25 9.53 9.62
C ASP A 24 -1.02 8.76 8.32
N SER A 25 0.12 8.10 8.25
CA SER A 25 0.52 7.31 7.10
C SER A 25 1.30 6.07 7.53
N ALA A 26 1.40 5.09 6.64
CA ALA A 26 2.23 3.91 6.86
C ALA A 26 2.82 3.43 5.54
N GLU A 27 3.98 2.79 5.64
CA GLU A 27 4.66 2.18 4.50
C GLU A 27 4.39 0.69 4.44
N PHE A 28 4.25 0.18 3.23
CA PHE A 28 3.96 -1.23 2.94
C PHE A 28 4.90 -1.74 1.86
N ALA A 29 5.12 -3.05 1.83
CA ALA A 29 5.95 -3.71 0.82
C ALA A 29 7.32 -3.01 0.70
N ILE A 30 7.94 -2.75 1.83
CA ILE A 30 9.23 -2.05 1.90
C ILE A 30 10.32 -3.02 1.43
N ASN A 31 10.92 -2.71 0.29
CA ASN A 31 11.95 -3.57 -0.28
C ASN A 31 13.33 -2.93 -0.10
N THR A 32 14.15 -3.55 0.74
CA THR A 32 15.55 -3.14 0.96
C THR A 32 16.54 -4.09 0.31
N SER A 33 16.06 -5.14 -0.36
CA SER A 33 16.91 -6.18 -0.93
C SER A 33 17.37 -5.80 -2.34
N ALA A 34 18.67 -6.03 -2.61
CA ALA A 34 19.21 -5.85 -3.95
C ALA A 34 18.89 -7.03 -4.88
N THR A 35 18.36 -8.14 -4.34
CA THR A 35 18.15 -9.38 -5.09
C THR A 35 16.68 -9.77 -5.25
N ASP A 36 15.77 -9.10 -4.54
CA ASP A 36 14.35 -9.41 -4.58
C ASP A 36 13.57 -8.30 -5.28
N VAL A 37 12.49 -8.70 -5.95
CA VAL A 37 11.47 -7.77 -6.41
C VAL A 37 10.14 -8.17 -5.78
N PHE A 38 9.36 -7.19 -5.31
CA PHE A 38 8.03 -7.44 -4.77
C PHE A 38 7.01 -7.10 -5.84
N LYS A 39 6.16 -8.07 -6.15
CA LYS A 39 5.02 -7.85 -7.06
C LYS A 39 3.78 -7.60 -6.22
N VAL A 40 3.38 -6.36 -6.09
CA VAL A 40 2.19 -5.97 -5.32
C VAL A 40 0.96 -6.23 -6.17
N ASN A 41 0.11 -7.13 -5.71
CA ASN A 41 -1.09 -7.55 -6.44
C ASN A 41 -2.35 -6.87 -5.94
N THR A 42 -2.40 -6.49 -4.67
CA THR A 42 -3.62 -5.98 -4.04
C THR A 42 -3.28 -4.94 -2.99
N ILE A 43 -4.02 -3.84 -3.00
CA ILE A 43 -4.01 -2.84 -1.93
C ILE A 43 -5.47 -2.62 -1.53
N LEU A 44 -5.84 -3.11 -0.34
CA LEU A 44 -7.19 -2.95 0.19
C LEU A 44 -7.17 -1.96 1.35
N ILE A 45 -8.01 -0.93 1.26
CA ILE A 45 -8.10 0.13 2.25
C ILE A 45 -9.51 0.15 2.80
N SER A 46 -9.65 -0.16 4.09
CA SER A 46 -10.96 -0.27 4.74
C SER A 46 -11.13 0.83 5.76
N ASN A 47 -12.22 1.59 5.65
CA ASN A 47 -12.58 2.61 6.61
C ASN A 47 -13.37 1.96 7.75
N GLN A 48 -12.82 2.01 8.95
CA GLN A 48 -13.40 1.36 10.12
C GLN A 48 -14.36 2.27 10.91
N ALA A 49 -14.56 3.50 10.48
CA ALA A 49 -15.46 4.42 11.15
C ALA A 49 -16.91 3.92 11.06
N ASP A 50 -17.62 3.95 12.19
CA ASP A 50 -19.03 3.55 12.30
C ASP A 50 -19.99 4.71 12.03
N SER A 51 -19.51 5.94 12.25
CA SER A 51 -20.31 7.14 12.14
C SER A 51 -19.42 8.35 11.85
N ALA A 52 -20.05 9.49 11.53
CA ALA A 52 -19.31 10.74 11.34
C ALA A 52 -18.54 11.16 12.60
N GLY A 53 -18.99 10.74 13.77
CA GLY A 53 -18.29 11.00 15.05
C GLY A 53 -16.96 10.29 15.16
N ASP A 54 -16.74 9.23 14.40
CA ASP A 54 -15.49 8.47 14.37
C ASP A 54 -14.55 8.92 13.23
N GLY A 55 -14.80 10.10 12.64
CA GLY A 55 -13.98 10.65 11.59
C GLY A 55 -14.67 10.67 10.22
N GLY A 56 -15.76 9.93 10.04
CA GLY A 56 -16.55 9.92 8.81
C GLY A 56 -15.84 9.24 7.64
N ALA A 57 -16.17 9.69 6.43
CA ALA A 57 -15.50 9.26 5.22
C ALA A 57 -14.05 9.77 5.24
N ALA A 58 -13.13 8.92 4.80
CA ALA A 58 -11.71 9.26 4.77
C ALA A 58 -11.30 9.68 3.36
N LEU A 59 -10.48 10.72 3.26
CA LEU A 59 -9.76 11.04 2.04
C LEU A 59 -8.40 10.34 2.10
N VAL A 60 -8.12 9.51 1.12
CA VAL A 60 -6.96 8.64 1.12
C VAL A 60 -6.04 8.96 -0.03
N ASN A 61 -4.74 9.02 0.26
CA ASN A 61 -3.70 9.11 -0.76
C ASN A 61 -2.89 7.82 -0.77
N VAL A 62 -2.55 7.34 -1.95
CA VAL A 62 -1.61 6.23 -2.11
C VAL A 62 -0.45 6.72 -2.97
N LEU A 63 0.75 6.49 -2.48
CA LEU A 63 1.98 6.97 -3.08
C LEU A 63 2.92 5.81 -3.35
N PHE A 64 3.65 5.91 -4.45
CA PHE A 64 4.79 5.06 -4.70
C PHE A 64 6.04 5.82 -4.27
N ARG A 65 6.78 5.27 -3.32
CA ARG A 65 8.01 5.89 -2.82
C ARG A 65 9.21 5.23 -3.48
N ASP A 66 10.03 6.05 -4.14
CA ASP A 66 11.26 5.60 -4.76
C ASP A 66 12.44 6.35 -4.13
N SER A 67 13.20 5.63 -3.31
CA SER A 67 14.28 6.17 -2.47
C SER A 67 13.75 7.22 -1.49
N SER A 68 13.69 8.46 -1.78
CA SER A 68 13.10 9.48 -0.91
C SER A 68 12.10 10.36 -1.65
N VAL A 69 11.74 9.94 -2.86
CA VAL A 69 10.80 10.69 -3.71
C VAL A 69 9.46 9.98 -3.72
N ASP A 70 8.39 10.71 -3.42
CA ASP A 70 7.04 10.17 -3.38
C ASP A 70 6.27 10.57 -4.64
N TYR A 71 5.66 9.59 -5.26
CA TYR A 71 4.82 9.77 -6.43
C TYR A 71 3.39 9.40 -6.07
N ASN A 72 2.51 10.41 -5.94
CA ASN A 72 1.10 10.17 -5.67
C ASN A 72 0.42 9.63 -6.92
N PHE A 73 -0.18 8.45 -6.84
CA PHE A 73 -0.98 7.93 -7.94
C PHE A 73 -2.46 7.81 -7.58
N ILE A 74 -2.81 7.95 -6.31
CA ILE A 74 -4.18 8.12 -5.85
C ILE A 74 -4.19 9.33 -4.93
N ASN A 75 -4.98 10.35 -5.27
CA ASN A 75 -5.06 11.60 -4.51
C ASN A 75 -6.47 11.83 -4.03
N ASP A 76 -6.63 11.99 -2.72
CA ASP A 76 -7.88 12.39 -2.08
C ASP A 76 -9.09 11.56 -2.54
N ILE A 77 -8.90 10.27 -2.70
CA ILE A 77 -10.03 9.39 -2.98
C ILE A 77 -10.84 9.18 -1.71
N GLU A 78 -12.15 9.32 -1.81
CA GLU A 78 -13.03 9.12 -0.65
C GLU A 78 -13.29 7.65 -0.41
N VAL A 79 -13.07 7.19 0.82
CA VAL A 79 -13.49 5.87 1.28
C VAL A 79 -14.61 6.07 2.29
N PRO A 80 -15.87 5.78 1.91
CA PRO A 80 -17.01 5.98 2.80
C PRO A 80 -16.95 5.13 4.06
N LEU A 81 -17.79 5.48 5.03
CA LEU A 81 -17.96 4.71 6.26
C LEU A 81 -18.22 3.24 5.95
N LYS A 82 -17.53 2.36 6.68
CA LYS A 82 -17.71 0.89 6.61
C LYS A 82 -17.51 0.32 5.21
N SER A 83 -16.72 0.98 4.38
CA SER A 83 -16.45 0.51 3.02
C SER A 83 -14.99 0.17 2.84
N THR A 84 -14.70 -0.55 1.76
CA THR A 84 -13.35 -0.94 1.39
C THR A 84 -13.08 -0.51 -0.04
N LEU A 85 -11.92 0.11 -0.25
CA LEU A 85 -11.41 0.47 -1.56
C LEU A 85 -10.39 -0.56 -2.01
N ASP A 86 -10.56 -1.11 -3.21
CA ASP A 86 -9.52 -1.86 -3.90
C ASP A 86 -8.74 -0.86 -4.75
N ALA A 87 -7.54 -0.52 -4.31
CA ALA A 87 -6.86 0.66 -4.83
C ALA A 87 -6.18 0.46 -6.18
N ILE A 88 -5.86 -0.79 -6.56
CA ILE A 88 -5.15 -1.04 -7.82
C ILE A 88 -5.81 -2.17 -8.61
N SER A 89 -5.79 -2.04 -9.93
CA SER A 89 -6.32 -3.05 -10.85
C SER A 89 -5.22 -3.82 -11.56
N SER A 90 -3.97 -3.36 -11.47
CA SER A 90 -2.80 -3.97 -12.09
C SER A 90 -1.68 -4.07 -11.09
N SER A 91 -0.80 -5.06 -11.25
CA SER A 91 0.32 -5.26 -10.34
C SER A 91 1.32 -4.12 -10.42
N ILE A 92 1.93 -3.81 -9.29
CA ILE A 92 3.01 -2.83 -9.16
C ILE A 92 4.26 -3.58 -8.69
N TYR A 93 5.38 -3.38 -9.37
CA TYR A 93 6.65 -3.97 -8.97
C TYR A 93 7.42 -2.99 -8.09
N VAL A 94 7.88 -3.48 -6.95
CA VAL A 94 8.64 -2.71 -5.97
C VAL A 94 10.05 -3.27 -5.91
N ASN A 95 11.01 -2.48 -6.38
CA ASN A 95 12.43 -2.86 -6.40
C ASN A 95 13.14 -2.33 -5.16
N GLN A 96 14.45 -2.50 -5.10
CA GLN A 96 15.25 -2.04 -3.97
C GLN A 96 15.03 -0.55 -3.69
N ASN A 97 14.88 -0.21 -2.43
CA ASN A 97 14.65 1.14 -1.93
C ASN A 97 13.32 1.77 -2.38
N GLN A 98 12.34 0.92 -2.68
CA GLN A 98 11.00 1.36 -3.04
C GLN A 98 9.98 0.80 -2.06
N SER A 99 8.83 1.45 -1.98
CA SER A 99 7.73 1.02 -1.12
C SER A 99 6.42 1.66 -1.56
N ILE A 100 5.32 1.20 -0.95
CA ILE A 100 4.00 1.81 -1.10
C ILE A 100 3.68 2.56 0.19
N VAL A 101 3.13 3.77 0.09
CA VAL A 101 2.71 4.57 1.24
C VAL A 101 1.22 4.86 1.12
N VAL A 102 0.50 4.65 2.22
CA VAL A 102 -0.93 4.99 2.31
C VAL A 102 -1.11 6.04 3.40
N GLN A 103 -1.86 7.09 3.08
CA GLN A 103 -2.13 8.20 4.00
C GLN A 103 -3.63 8.38 4.20
N SER A 104 -4.03 8.70 5.42
CA SER A 104 -5.41 9.02 5.78
C SER A 104 -5.48 10.43 6.36
N ASP A 105 -6.54 11.17 6.03
CA ASP A 105 -6.76 12.52 6.57
C ASP A 105 -7.55 12.52 7.88
N SER A 106 -8.67 11.83 7.95
CA SER A 106 -9.63 12.04 9.03
C SER A 106 -10.10 10.80 9.78
N SER A 107 -9.94 9.61 9.22
CA SER A 107 -10.46 8.37 9.80
C SER A 107 -9.39 7.33 9.95
N ALA A 108 -9.56 6.45 10.94
CA ALA A 108 -8.70 5.29 11.08
C ALA A 108 -9.01 4.28 9.97
N LEU A 109 -7.96 3.74 9.38
CA LEU A 109 -8.05 2.77 8.30
C LEU A 109 -7.37 1.47 8.70
N ASN A 110 -7.86 0.36 8.15
CA ASN A 110 -7.10 -0.88 8.10
C ASN A 110 -6.68 -1.10 6.65
N VAL A 111 -5.40 -1.38 6.45
CA VAL A 111 -4.84 -1.53 5.10
C VAL A 111 -4.15 -2.88 4.99
N LEU A 112 -4.46 -3.58 3.91
CA LEU A 112 -3.80 -4.83 3.54
C LEU A 112 -3.11 -4.64 2.20
N VAL A 113 -1.82 -4.95 2.15
CA VAL A 113 -1.06 -4.97 0.90
C VAL A 113 -0.54 -6.38 0.68
N ALA A 114 -1.08 -7.06 -0.32
CA ALA A 114 -0.68 -8.42 -0.67
C ALA A 114 0.30 -8.39 -1.83
N TYR A 115 1.41 -9.08 -1.67
CA TYR A 115 2.46 -9.10 -2.68
C TYR A 115 3.21 -10.41 -2.71
N GLU A 116 3.92 -10.63 -3.81
CA GLU A 116 4.81 -11.77 -3.97
C GLU A 116 6.26 -11.29 -3.89
N ASP A 117 7.04 -11.92 -3.02
CA ASP A 117 8.48 -11.68 -2.94
C ASP A 117 9.16 -12.65 -3.91
N ILE A 118 9.69 -12.12 -4.99
CA ILE A 118 10.30 -12.88 -6.08
C ILE A 118 11.82 -12.70 -5.98
N SER A 119 12.51 -13.82 -5.85
CA SER A 119 13.98 -13.78 -5.71
C SER A 119 14.69 -14.80 -6.58
#